data_0ae144487224a23b977b556664f02034
#
_entry.id   0ae144487224a23b977b556664f02034
#
_cell.length_a   1.000
_cell.length_b   1.000
_cell.length_c   1.000
_cell.angle_alpha   90.00
_cell.angle_beta   90.00
_cell.angle_gamma   90.00
#
_symmetry.space_group_name_H-M   'P 1'
#
loop_
_entity.id
_entity.type
_entity.pdbx_description
1 polymer ?
#
loop_
_entity_poly.entity_id
_entity_poly.type
_entity_poly.pdbx_seq_one_letter_code
_entity_poly.pdbx_strand_id
1 'polypeptide(L)'
;MKKNSLFVALSVCILCSVFCTLTGCENPDPFVDPGDTPDPHWTLTVENDMTSSMTVIVKVSFAEQAGTLAAFIGNDCCGVATSENYIDGLYYLYISPSAQGEDVQLKFYSPNLKRIFEAKETFPFVNDDRLGSPSAPYTPEWTVAK
;
A
#
# COMPACT_ATOMS: atom_id res chain seq x y z
N MET A 1 -64.53 -42.58 -25.31
CA MET A 1 -63.76 -41.41 -25.75
C MET A 1 -63.11 -40.76 -24.58
N LYS A 2 -61.90 -41.18 -24.24
CA LYS A 2 -61.02 -40.58 -23.19
C LYS A 2 -59.61 -40.75 -23.66
N LYS A 3 -59.10 -39.82 -24.38
CA LYS A 3 -57.65 -39.69 -24.71
C LYS A 3 -57.41 -38.24 -25.06
N ASN A 4 -56.97 -37.42 -24.14
CA ASN A 4 -56.29 -36.13 -24.38
C ASN A 4 -55.85 -35.39 -23.11
N SER A 5 -55.73 -36.10 -21.99
CA SER A 5 -55.32 -35.42 -20.74
C SER A 5 -53.90 -35.76 -20.25
N LEU A 6 -53.10 -36.49 -21.09
CA LEU A 6 -51.77 -36.94 -20.63
C LEU A 6 -50.61 -36.16 -21.27
N PHE A 7 -50.88 -35.29 -22.25
CA PHE A 7 -49.83 -34.54 -22.93
C PHE A 7 -49.59 -33.12 -22.41
N VAL A 8 -50.50 -32.60 -21.57
CA VAL A 8 -50.35 -31.25 -21.04
C VAL A 8 -49.51 -31.19 -19.74
N ALA A 9 -49.38 -32.31 -19.04
CA ALA A 9 -48.63 -32.34 -17.76
C ALA A 9 -47.13 -32.52 -17.95
N LEU A 10 -46.64 -32.90 -19.14
CA LEU A 10 -45.19 -33.12 -19.35
C LEU A 10 -44.46 -31.90 -19.91
N SER A 11 -45.20 -30.89 -20.39
CA SER A 11 -44.59 -29.68 -20.99
C SER A 11 -44.27 -28.58 -19.99
N VAL A 12 -44.80 -28.66 -18.76
CA VAL A 12 -44.59 -27.62 -17.75
C VAL A 12 -43.34 -27.91 -16.87
N CYS A 13 -42.92 -29.19 -16.80
CA CYS A 13 -41.73 -29.54 -16.01
C CYS A 13 -40.38 -29.27 -16.71
N ILE A 14 -40.37 -29.06 -18.03
CA ILE A 14 -39.11 -28.83 -18.79
C ILE A 14 -38.70 -27.36 -18.77
N LEU A 15 -39.63 -26.44 -18.49
CA LEU A 15 -39.34 -24.99 -18.42
C LEU A 15 -38.83 -24.50 -17.05
N CYS A 16 -38.94 -25.30 -15.99
CA CYS A 16 -38.40 -24.96 -14.68
C CYS A 16 -36.94 -25.38 -14.45
N SER A 17 -36.36 -26.22 -15.31
CA SER A 17 -35.01 -26.72 -15.09
C SER A 17 -33.91 -25.93 -15.80
N VAL A 18 -34.26 -24.90 -16.57
CA VAL A 18 -33.28 -24.07 -17.30
C VAL A 18 -32.99 -22.74 -16.58
N PHE A 19 -33.73 -22.38 -15.53
CA PHE A 19 -33.58 -21.11 -14.83
C PHE A 19 -32.74 -21.16 -13.53
N CYS A 20 -32.20 -22.36 -13.19
CA CYS A 20 -31.40 -22.51 -11.95
C CYS A 20 -29.88 -22.57 -12.17
N THR A 21 -29.37 -22.20 -13.32
CA THR A 21 -27.91 -22.32 -13.59
C THR A 21 -27.17 -20.99 -13.77
N LEU A 22 -27.70 -19.85 -13.35
CA LEU A 22 -27.04 -18.56 -13.49
C LEU A 22 -26.97 -17.74 -12.20
N THR A 23 -27.23 -18.32 -11.05
CA THR A 23 -26.72 -17.76 -9.81
C THR A 23 -25.53 -18.61 -9.40
N GLY A 24 -24.37 -18.34 -10.01
CA GLY A 24 -23.10 -18.71 -9.43
C GLY A 24 -23.10 -18.09 -8.05
N CYS A 25 -23.19 -18.92 -7.00
CA CYS A 25 -22.70 -18.52 -5.69
C CYS A 25 -21.20 -18.32 -5.87
N GLU A 26 -20.79 -17.11 -6.21
CA GLU A 26 -19.45 -16.69 -5.95
C GLU A 26 -19.31 -16.74 -4.42
N ASN A 27 -18.81 -17.86 -3.90
CA ASN A 27 -18.16 -17.84 -2.62
C ASN A 27 -17.09 -16.75 -2.75
N PRO A 28 -17.14 -15.70 -1.94
CA PRO A 28 -16.01 -14.78 -1.87
C PRO A 28 -14.82 -15.66 -1.48
N ASP A 29 -13.91 -15.83 -2.40
CA ASP A 29 -12.67 -16.56 -2.20
C ASP A 29 -12.01 -15.90 -0.96
N PRO A 30 -11.78 -16.60 0.16
CA PRO A 30 -11.13 -16.02 1.33
C PRO A 30 -9.70 -15.54 1.04
N PHE A 31 -9.20 -15.81 -0.15
CA PHE A 31 -7.98 -15.31 -0.75
C PHE A 31 -8.23 -14.33 -1.89
N VAL A 32 -9.26 -13.50 -1.81
CA VAL A 32 -9.25 -12.29 -2.66
C VAL A 32 -8.03 -11.52 -2.24
N ASP A 33 -6.97 -11.66 -3.04
CA ASP A 33 -5.82 -10.79 -2.98
C ASP A 33 -6.38 -9.35 -3.01
N PRO A 34 -6.18 -8.54 -1.97
CA PRO A 34 -6.63 -7.16 -1.97
C PRO A 34 -5.89 -6.47 -3.10
N GLY A 35 -6.47 -6.41 -4.26
CA GLY A 35 -5.93 -6.13 -5.58
C GLY A 35 -4.68 -5.26 -5.58
N ASP A 36 -3.88 -5.37 -6.63
CA ASP A 36 -2.67 -4.57 -6.82
C ASP A 36 -2.92 -3.09 -6.50
N THR A 37 -2.16 -2.53 -5.58
CA THR A 37 -2.19 -1.09 -5.30
C THR A 37 -1.35 -0.39 -6.36
N PRO A 38 -1.92 0.55 -7.13
CA PRO A 38 -1.16 1.31 -8.11
C PRO A 38 -0.07 2.15 -7.42
N ASP A 39 0.98 2.49 -8.17
CA ASP A 39 2.01 3.40 -7.69
C ASP A 39 1.35 4.72 -7.24
N PRO A 40 1.51 5.13 -5.98
CA PRO A 40 0.90 6.35 -5.47
C PRO A 40 1.54 7.63 -6.02
N HIS A 41 2.69 7.53 -6.70
CA HIS A 41 3.45 8.68 -7.24
C HIS A 41 3.60 9.81 -6.22
N TRP A 42 4.03 9.48 -4.99
CA TRP A 42 4.17 10.48 -3.94
C TRP A 42 5.08 11.63 -4.36
N THR A 43 4.62 12.82 -4.12
CA THR A 43 5.36 14.06 -4.32
C THR A 43 5.29 14.92 -3.07
N LEU A 44 6.29 15.76 -2.87
CA LEU A 44 6.29 16.70 -1.75
C LEU A 44 5.06 17.62 -1.83
N THR A 45 4.32 17.72 -0.73
CA THR A 45 3.18 18.65 -0.59
C THR A 45 3.55 19.91 0.20
N VAL A 46 4.74 19.91 0.79
CA VAL A 46 5.30 21.04 1.55
C VAL A 46 6.39 21.72 0.74
N GLU A 47 6.61 23.02 0.96
CA GLU A 47 7.72 23.73 0.34
C GLU A 47 9.05 23.15 0.84
N ASN A 48 9.95 22.86 -0.11
CA ASN A 48 11.28 22.36 0.23
C ASN A 48 12.17 23.56 0.65
N ASP A 49 12.04 23.99 1.88
CA ASP A 49 12.97 24.93 2.49
C ASP A 49 14.16 24.15 3.08
N MET A 50 15.29 24.21 2.41
CA MET A 50 16.50 23.50 2.82
C MET A 50 17.19 24.11 4.06
N THR A 51 16.57 25.10 4.70
CA THR A 51 17.17 25.76 5.88
C THR A 51 17.08 24.94 7.16
N SER A 52 16.17 24.00 7.22
CA SER A 52 16.08 23.01 8.30
C SER A 52 15.45 21.72 7.78
N SER A 53 16.15 20.64 7.85
CA SER A 53 15.69 19.34 7.37
C SER A 53 16.13 18.24 8.33
N MET A 54 15.40 17.12 8.31
CA MET A 54 15.82 15.91 9.02
C MET A 54 16.26 14.88 7.99
N THR A 55 17.37 14.18 8.26
CA THR A 55 17.81 13.07 7.44
C THR A 55 17.49 11.75 8.12
N VAL A 56 16.89 10.80 7.39
CA VAL A 56 16.65 9.45 7.89
C VAL A 56 17.35 8.45 6.98
N ILE A 57 18.17 7.58 7.55
CA ILE A 57 18.82 6.49 6.83
C ILE A 57 18.09 5.21 7.21
N VAL A 58 17.33 4.66 6.25
CA VAL A 58 16.37 3.58 6.49
C VAL A 58 16.81 2.31 5.78
N LYS A 59 16.76 1.20 6.51
CA LYS A 59 16.82 -0.14 5.92
C LYS A 59 15.41 -0.73 5.87
N VAL A 60 14.94 -0.98 4.66
CA VAL A 60 13.68 -1.71 4.43
C VAL A 60 14.06 -3.15 4.13
N SER A 61 13.69 -4.10 4.99
CA SER A 61 14.17 -5.50 4.95
C SER A 61 13.74 -6.28 3.71
N PHE A 62 12.69 -5.84 3.04
CA PHE A 62 12.16 -6.41 1.79
C PHE A 62 12.28 -5.44 0.62
N ALA A 63 13.05 -4.33 0.78
CA ALA A 63 13.15 -3.31 -0.24
C ALA A 63 13.94 -3.80 -1.45
N GLU A 64 13.48 -3.32 -2.55
CA GLU A 64 14.10 -3.39 -3.84
C GLU A 64 14.54 -2.00 -4.26
N GLN A 65 15.55 -1.94 -5.11
CA GLN A 65 16.05 -0.65 -5.61
C GLN A 65 14.96 0.21 -6.30
N ALA A 66 13.91 -0.41 -6.83
CA ALA A 66 12.84 0.28 -7.54
C ALA A 66 11.72 0.83 -6.63
N GLY A 67 11.77 0.59 -5.32
CA GLY A 67 10.75 1.05 -4.39
C GLY A 67 10.81 2.56 -4.15
N THR A 68 9.72 3.10 -3.59
CA THR A 68 9.62 4.49 -3.18
C THR A 68 9.33 4.56 -1.69
N LEU A 69 10.19 5.26 -0.94
CA LEU A 69 10.02 5.54 0.48
C LEU A 69 9.53 6.97 0.63
N ALA A 70 8.49 7.19 1.44
CA ALA A 70 7.98 8.52 1.72
C ALA A 70 7.76 8.75 3.22
N ALA A 71 7.91 10.01 3.66
CA ALA A 71 7.62 10.47 5.00
C ALA A 71 6.39 11.37 5.00
N PHE A 72 5.52 11.15 5.97
CA PHE A 72 4.29 11.90 6.16
C PHE A 72 4.21 12.48 7.56
N ILE A 73 3.71 13.71 7.65
CA ILE A 73 3.28 14.36 8.90
C ILE A 73 1.81 14.68 8.71
N GLY A 74 0.95 13.97 9.43
CA GLY A 74 -0.48 13.99 9.14
C GLY A 74 -0.77 13.50 7.72
N ASN A 75 -1.32 14.36 6.88
CA ASN A 75 -1.61 14.07 5.46
C ASN A 75 -0.57 14.64 4.49
N ASP A 76 0.39 15.41 4.98
CA ASP A 76 1.38 16.07 4.15
C ASP A 76 2.58 15.16 3.89
N CYS A 77 2.95 15.02 2.62
CA CYS A 77 4.15 14.32 2.21
C CYS A 77 5.35 15.27 2.34
N CYS A 78 6.19 15.02 3.33
CA CYS A 78 7.31 15.87 3.70
C CYS A 78 8.66 15.36 3.18
N GLY A 79 8.72 14.14 2.64
CA GLY A 79 9.96 13.56 2.12
C GLY A 79 9.67 12.39 1.18
N VAL A 80 10.45 12.29 0.11
CA VAL A 80 10.38 11.18 -0.86
C VAL A 80 11.78 10.75 -1.23
N ALA A 81 12.03 9.46 -1.17
CA ALA A 81 13.27 8.82 -1.61
C ALA A 81 12.93 7.72 -2.63
N THR A 82 13.56 7.79 -3.79
CA THR A 82 13.39 6.86 -4.91
C THR A 82 14.64 5.98 -5.08
N SER A 83 14.73 5.28 -6.21
CA SER A 83 15.92 4.53 -6.59
C SER A 83 17.22 5.36 -6.64
N GLU A 84 17.14 6.66 -6.86
CA GLU A 84 18.28 7.58 -6.86
C GLU A 84 18.84 7.79 -5.45
N ASN A 85 18.01 7.62 -4.44
CA ASN A 85 18.36 7.76 -3.02
C ASN A 85 18.64 6.39 -2.36
N TYR A 86 18.67 5.30 -3.15
CA TYR A 86 18.94 3.96 -2.67
C TYR A 86 20.40 3.60 -2.94
N ILE A 87 21.21 3.58 -1.89
CA ILE A 87 22.64 3.36 -1.95
C ILE A 87 23.02 2.26 -0.96
N ASP A 88 23.74 1.24 -1.43
CA ASP A 88 24.24 0.12 -0.60
C ASP A 88 23.17 -0.58 0.25
N GLY A 89 21.94 -0.71 -0.30
CA GLY A 89 20.83 -1.36 0.40
C GLY A 89 20.08 -0.46 1.39
N LEU A 90 20.35 0.84 1.40
CA LEU A 90 19.75 1.82 2.30
C LEU A 90 19.08 2.94 1.53
N TYR A 91 17.96 3.41 2.03
CA TYR A 91 17.32 4.64 1.57
C TYR A 91 17.80 5.83 2.38
N TYR A 92 18.21 6.89 1.67
CA TYR A 92 18.56 8.19 2.25
C TYR A 92 17.38 9.14 2.02
N LEU A 93 16.58 9.36 3.05
CA LEU A 93 15.38 10.17 3.01
C LEU A 93 15.64 11.52 3.67
N TYR A 94 15.38 12.59 2.92
CA TYR A 94 15.37 13.94 3.44
C TYR A 94 13.93 14.34 3.70
N ILE A 95 13.66 14.83 4.92
CA ILE A 95 12.36 15.30 5.35
C ILE A 95 12.43 16.82 5.41
N SER A 96 11.55 17.47 4.64
CA SER A 96 11.42 18.93 4.61
C SER A 96 10.94 19.48 5.95
N PRO A 97 11.23 20.76 6.24
CA PRO A 97 10.89 21.34 7.53
C PRO A 97 9.41 21.20 7.86
N SER A 98 9.17 20.89 9.10
CA SER A 98 7.86 20.83 9.70
C SER A 98 7.93 21.37 11.12
N ALA A 99 6.82 21.39 11.84
CA ALA A 99 6.86 21.78 13.24
C ALA A 99 7.69 20.79 14.06
N GLN A 100 8.59 21.33 14.86
CA GLN A 100 9.45 20.55 15.74
C GLN A 100 8.64 19.63 16.63
N GLY A 101 8.97 18.33 16.65
CA GLY A 101 8.34 17.32 17.49
C GLY A 101 7.06 16.70 16.91
N GLU A 102 6.64 17.06 15.71
CA GLU A 102 5.55 16.36 15.02
C GLU A 102 5.95 14.93 14.63
N ASP A 103 5.00 14.02 14.76
CA ASP A 103 5.23 12.60 14.47
C ASP A 103 5.31 12.34 12.95
N VAL A 104 6.42 11.75 12.55
CA VAL A 104 6.68 11.33 11.18
C VAL A 104 6.28 9.87 10.99
N GLN A 105 5.43 9.60 10.02
CA GLN A 105 5.03 8.27 9.57
C GLN A 105 5.74 7.92 8.28
N LEU A 106 6.44 6.77 8.22
CA LEU A 106 7.02 6.26 6.99
C LEU A 106 6.06 5.34 6.25
N LYS A 107 6.04 5.50 4.91
CA LYS A 107 5.36 4.59 3.98
C LYS A 107 6.33 4.15 2.89
N PHE A 108 6.21 2.89 2.48
CA PHE A 108 7.01 2.32 1.41
C PHE A 108 6.12 1.67 0.36
N TYR A 109 6.27 2.07 -0.89
CA TYR A 109 5.65 1.40 -2.03
C TYR A 109 6.64 0.42 -2.66
N SER A 110 6.23 -0.85 -2.76
CA SER A 110 6.97 -1.88 -3.49
C SER A 110 6.32 -2.12 -4.84
N PRO A 111 6.99 -1.80 -5.96
CA PRO A 111 6.45 -2.06 -7.29
C PRO A 111 6.37 -3.55 -7.63
N ASN A 112 7.24 -4.39 -7.06
CA ASN A 112 7.20 -5.84 -7.30
C ASN A 112 6.05 -6.52 -6.54
N LEU A 113 5.79 -6.08 -5.31
CA LEU A 113 4.67 -6.57 -4.52
C LEU A 113 3.37 -5.83 -4.83
N LYS A 114 3.45 -4.70 -5.56
CA LYS A 114 2.34 -3.79 -5.86
C LYS A 114 1.53 -3.43 -4.62
N ARG A 115 2.24 -3.08 -3.54
CA ARG A 115 1.65 -2.80 -2.22
C ARG A 115 2.32 -1.63 -1.56
N ILE A 116 1.53 -0.93 -0.75
CA ILE A 116 2.02 0.08 0.18
C ILE A 116 2.18 -0.58 1.55
N PHE A 117 3.32 -0.31 2.17
CA PHE A 117 3.63 -0.68 3.54
C PHE A 117 3.73 0.57 4.39
N GLU A 118 3.31 0.47 5.64
CA GLU A 118 3.45 1.52 6.65
C GLU A 118 4.35 1.03 7.78
N ALA A 119 5.25 1.88 8.25
CA ALA A 119 6.01 1.59 9.46
C ALA A 119 5.06 1.57 10.65
N LYS A 120 5.23 0.60 11.55
CA LYS A 120 4.38 0.52 12.76
C LYS A 120 4.68 1.63 13.75
N GLU A 121 5.92 2.09 13.76
CA GLU A 121 6.41 3.14 14.65
C GLU A 121 6.47 4.48 13.92
N THR A 122 6.18 5.55 14.63
CA THR A 122 6.48 6.92 14.24
C THR A 122 7.70 7.43 15.01
N PHE A 123 8.27 8.52 14.56
CA PHE A 123 9.34 9.23 15.27
C PHE A 123 9.12 10.74 15.16
N PRO A 124 9.58 11.53 16.16
CA PRO A 124 9.42 12.97 16.11
C PRO A 124 10.34 13.61 15.06
N PHE A 125 9.81 14.60 14.33
CA PHE A 125 10.64 15.47 13.50
C PHE A 125 11.54 16.34 14.35
N VAL A 126 12.84 16.35 14.08
CA VAL A 126 13.83 17.15 14.76
C VAL A 126 14.71 17.88 13.73
N ASN A 127 14.70 19.20 13.76
CA ASN A 127 15.49 20.02 12.84
C ASN A 127 16.98 19.68 12.94
N ASP A 128 17.62 19.59 11.76
CA ASP A 128 19.05 19.34 11.60
C ASP A 128 19.56 18.04 12.23
N ASP A 129 18.63 17.13 12.58
CA ASP A 129 18.96 15.84 13.17
C ASP A 129 19.05 14.72 12.11
N ARG A 130 19.64 13.62 12.55
CA ARG A 130 19.77 12.41 11.75
C ARG A 130 19.29 11.19 12.51
N LEU A 131 18.29 10.50 11.96
CA LEU A 131 17.85 9.22 12.46
C LEU A 131 18.53 8.09 11.66
N GLY A 132 19.30 7.27 12.36
CA GLY A 132 20.08 6.18 11.75
C GLY A 132 21.41 6.64 11.13
N SER A 133 22.23 5.66 10.76
CA SER A 133 23.51 5.84 10.09
C SER A 133 23.77 4.70 9.11
N PRO A 134 24.74 4.78 8.20
CA PRO A 134 25.06 3.66 7.31
C PRO A 134 25.44 2.37 8.05
N SER A 135 26.09 2.49 9.21
CA SER A 135 26.48 1.34 10.05
C SER A 135 25.39 0.86 11.02
N ALA A 136 24.42 1.71 11.32
CA ALA A 136 23.29 1.44 12.20
C ALA A 136 22.02 2.13 11.64
N PRO A 137 21.45 1.64 10.53
CA PRO A 137 20.30 2.27 9.91
C PRO A 137 19.05 2.11 10.77
N TYR A 138 18.12 3.05 10.63
CA TYR A 138 16.79 2.89 11.19
C TYR A 138 16.06 1.75 10.46
N THR A 139 15.54 0.79 11.21
CA THR A 139 14.93 -0.43 10.65
C THR A 139 13.56 -0.62 11.32
N PRO A 140 12.53 0.08 10.87
CA PRO A 140 11.18 -0.05 11.43
C PRO A 140 10.55 -1.40 11.08
N GLU A 141 9.57 -1.82 11.87
CA GLU A 141 8.67 -2.89 11.48
C GLU A 141 7.61 -2.38 10.49
N TRP A 142 7.29 -3.20 9.51
CA TRP A 142 6.36 -2.82 8.45
C TRP A 142 5.06 -3.62 8.51
N THR A 143 3.96 -3.00 8.15
CA THR A 143 2.66 -3.65 7.94
C THR A 143 2.07 -3.20 6.60
N VAL A 144 1.26 -4.04 5.98
CA VAL A 144 0.55 -3.64 4.74
C VAL A 144 -0.46 -2.56 5.10
N ALA A 145 -0.43 -1.45 4.36
CA ALA A 145 -1.43 -0.38 4.49
C ALA A 145 -2.83 -0.93 4.12
N LYS A 146 -3.82 -0.52 4.89
CA LYS A 146 -5.22 -0.94 4.70
C LYS A 146 -5.93 -0.05 3.69
#